data_506dc1aedbc1d447b5e87c334ee6a49e
#
_entry.id   506dc1aedbc1d447b5e87c334ee6a49e
#
_cell.length_a   1.000
_cell.length_b   1.000
_cell.length_c   1.000
_cell.angle_alpha   90.00
_cell.angle_beta   90.00
_cell.angle_gamma   90.00
#
_symmetry.space_group_name_H-M   'P 1'
#
loop_
_entity.id
_entity.type
_entity.pdbx_description
1 polymer ?
#
loop_
_entity_poly.entity_id
_entity_poly.type
_entity_poly.pdbx_seq_one_letter_code
_entity_poly.pdbx_strand_id
1 'polypeptide(L)'
;MCVVLIMSACCLAAFAAKAENDSSLQNDNTAKILVCANKGDWQNAPENSVKAIKKCKCDYVSVDVKVTADGIPVLMEDETVDRTCVDENGNAVKGKVSELTYEEIKEFYLRNRNGGLHNEKTKEKVPSLAKVLNETFGQTLILDFALSDLDAVYNIIDTAGAYPQIIFRIDGKVKDVKAALSAKEIVPSFILKYDGNIIFSVNSTINAANSSGLSMVQLGTKNQYGVIFYKNVENKMQSSMIKGVFSMTDGWNAKRDDNYIGWDDVISHGYSIIETNYPAQLNEYISQTEEARTALAELVAKCAEYDSKDYPQNIYESFKTAYNNALSLSGGNASKAQLTQAYTKLRGLCNELDVAQGTSISEAALKITPGRVIAAVLCLAAVVAAQVFFIKRKEK
;
A
#
# COMPACT_ATOMS: atom_id res chain seq x y z
N MET A 1 -24.80 -10.82 30.67
CA MET A 1 -25.50 -10.06 29.63
C MET A 1 -25.16 -8.56 29.58
N CYS A 2 -24.93 -7.85 30.67
CA CYS A 2 -24.57 -6.40 30.64
C CYS A 2 -23.15 -6.08 30.19
N VAL A 3 -22.15 -6.95 30.37
CA VAL A 3 -20.75 -6.69 30.01
C VAL A 3 -20.52 -6.77 28.48
N VAL A 4 -21.23 -7.64 27.78
CA VAL A 4 -21.15 -7.78 26.32
C VAL A 4 -21.77 -6.57 25.60
N LEU A 5 -22.84 -5.99 26.15
CA LEU A 5 -23.47 -4.78 25.59
C LEU A 5 -22.62 -3.50 25.75
N ILE A 6 -21.84 -3.40 26.82
CA ILE A 6 -20.96 -2.24 27.06
C ILE A 6 -19.73 -2.29 26.11
N MET A 7 -19.16 -3.46 25.84
CA MET A 7 -18.06 -3.61 24.85
C MET A 7 -18.53 -3.31 23.42
N SER A 8 -19.74 -3.71 23.03
CA SER A 8 -20.32 -3.38 21.74
C SER A 8 -20.54 -1.88 21.54
N ALA A 9 -20.99 -1.15 22.57
CA ALA A 9 -21.20 0.29 22.49
C ALA A 9 -19.89 1.10 22.41
N CYS A 10 -18.85 0.68 23.13
CA CYS A 10 -17.51 1.30 23.03
C CYS A 10 -16.85 1.05 21.68
N CYS A 11 -17.04 -0.13 21.08
CA CYS A 11 -16.54 -0.43 19.74
C CYS A 11 -17.22 0.42 18.66
N LEU A 12 -18.54 0.59 18.72
CA LEU A 12 -19.27 1.46 17.79
C LEU A 12 -18.85 2.94 17.92
N ALA A 13 -18.58 3.42 19.13
CA ALA A 13 -18.12 4.80 19.35
C ALA A 13 -16.70 5.03 18.81
N ALA A 14 -15.78 4.06 18.94
CA ALA A 14 -14.42 4.16 18.40
C ALA A 14 -14.40 4.10 16.86
N PHE A 15 -15.31 3.34 16.25
CA PHE A 15 -15.47 3.30 14.79
C PHE A 15 -16.19 4.53 14.25
N ALA A 16 -17.18 5.07 14.94
CA ALA A 16 -17.81 6.34 14.59
C ALA A 16 -16.78 7.48 14.61
N ALA A 17 -15.92 7.55 15.63
CA ALA A 17 -14.84 8.54 15.72
C ALA A 17 -13.77 8.37 14.61
N LYS A 18 -13.50 7.14 14.14
CA LYS A 18 -12.59 6.90 13.00
C LYS A 18 -13.27 7.23 11.66
N ALA A 19 -14.57 6.97 11.53
CA ALA A 19 -15.37 7.35 10.36
C ALA A 19 -15.59 8.86 10.27
N GLU A 20 -15.76 9.57 11.41
CA GLU A 20 -15.85 11.03 11.44
C GLU A 20 -14.50 11.70 11.12
N ASN A 21 -13.37 11.11 11.53
CA ASN A 21 -12.04 11.56 11.09
C ASN A 21 -11.79 11.30 9.58
N ASP A 22 -12.37 10.25 9.01
CA ASP A 22 -12.30 9.99 7.56
C ASP A 22 -13.23 10.93 6.75
N SER A 23 -14.33 11.42 7.35
CA SER A 23 -15.22 12.39 6.70
C SER A 23 -14.66 13.82 6.68
N SER A 24 -13.66 14.16 7.52
CA SER A 24 -12.93 15.44 7.44
C SER A 24 -11.94 15.49 6.26
N LEU A 25 -11.73 14.36 5.55
CA LEU A 25 -10.89 14.24 4.36
C LEU A 25 -11.60 14.63 3.04
N GLN A 26 -12.82 15.18 3.09
CA GLN A 26 -13.60 15.46 1.88
C GLN A 26 -13.18 16.70 1.08
N ASN A 27 -12.07 17.37 1.44
CA ASN A 27 -11.61 18.54 0.67
C ASN A 27 -10.10 18.55 0.34
N ASP A 28 -9.36 17.49 0.64
CA ASP A 28 -7.97 17.38 0.23
C ASP A 28 -7.89 16.43 -0.97
N ASN A 29 -7.78 16.98 -2.18
CA ASN A 29 -7.69 16.25 -3.46
C ASN A 29 -6.36 15.48 -3.61
N THR A 30 -5.53 15.41 -2.57
CA THR A 30 -4.33 14.60 -2.53
C THR A 30 -4.71 13.19 -2.09
N ALA A 31 -4.80 12.25 -3.02
CA ALA A 31 -5.02 10.85 -2.65
C ALA A 31 -3.81 10.36 -1.85
N LYS A 32 -3.98 10.27 -0.52
CA LYS A 32 -2.96 9.72 0.38
C LYS A 32 -2.55 8.34 -0.10
N ILE A 33 -1.24 8.11 -0.23
CA ILE A 33 -0.70 6.77 -0.47
C ILE A 33 -0.82 5.96 0.82
N LEU A 34 -1.40 4.77 0.70
CA LEU A 34 -1.67 3.85 1.80
C LEU A 34 -0.75 2.63 1.70
N VAL A 35 -0.26 2.18 2.84
CA VAL A 35 0.65 1.04 2.95
C VAL A 35 -0.11 -0.21 3.34
N CYS A 36 0.03 -1.26 2.52
CA CYS A 36 -0.40 -2.62 2.86
C CYS A 36 0.86 -3.47 3.12
N ALA A 37 1.01 -3.96 4.35
CA ALA A 37 2.10 -4.87 4.68
C ALA A 37 1.75 -6.29 4.28
N ASN A 38 2.54 -6.89 3.39
CA ASN A 38 2.40 -8.29 3.01
C ASN A 38 2.82 -9.19 4.18
N LYS A 39 1.88 -10.01 4.69
CA LYS A 39 2.09 -10.96 5.81
C LYS A 39 2.53 -10.30 7.14
N GLY A 40 2.23 -9.00 7.30
CA GLY A 40 2.69 -8.18 8.41
C GLY A 40 4.15 -7.72 8.28
N ASP A 41 4.74 -7.26 9.39
CA ASP A 41 6.18 -6.91 9.44
C ASP A 41 7.04 -8.16 9.60
N TRP A 42 7.04 -9.01 8.58
CA TRP A 42 7.76 -10.28 8.61
C TRP A 42 9.29 -10.11 8.56
N GLN A 43 9.81 -8.95 8.26
CA GLN A 43 11.25 -8.66 8.38
C GLN A 43 11.73 -8.79 9.84
N ASN A 44 10.83 -8.55 10.80
CA ASN A 44 11.13 -8.48 12.23
C ASN A 44 10.35 -9.50 13.08
N ALA A 45 9.52 -10.37 12.47
CA ALA A 45 8.74 -11.42 13.13
C ALA A 45 8.42 -12.52 12.11
N PRO A 46 7.91 -13.70 12.51
CA PRO A 46 7.43 -14.70 11.56
C PRO A 46 6.31 -14.14 10.69
N GLU A 47 6.33 -14.42 9.38
CA GLU A 47 5.23 -14.08 8.47
C GLU A 47 3.89 -14.66 8.96
N ASN A 48 2.79 -14.01 8.66
CA ASN A 48 1.44 -14.46 9.02
C ASN A 48 1.28 -14.74 10.52
N SER A 49 2.08 -14.12 11.40
CA SER A 49 1.97 -14.25 12.86
C SER A 49 1.28 -13.05 13.48
N VAL A 50 0.64 -13.24 14.63
CA VAL A 50 0.08 -12.16 15.43
C VAL A 50 1.13 -11.07 15.72
N LYS A 51 2.38 -11.49 15.98
CA LYS A 51 3.48 -10.58 16.26
C LYS A 51 3.85 -9.71 15.06
N ALA A 52 3.89 -10.26 13.83
CA ALA A 52 4.15 -9.51 12.62
C ALA A 52 3.04 -8.48 12.34
N ILE A 53 1.77 -8.85 12.57
CA ILE A 53 0.63 -7.96 12.40
C ILE A 53 0.69 -6.80 13.42
N LYS A 54 0.90 -7.11 14.71
CA LYS A 54 0.97 -6.09 15.79
C LYS A 54 2.14 -5.12 15.63
N LYS A 55 3.24 -5.55 15.02
CA LYS A 55 4.42 -4.70 14.79
C LYS A 55 4.25 -3.73 13.63
N CYS A 56 3.36 -4.05 12.69
CA CYS A 56 3.15 -3.21 11.52
C CYS A 56 2.49 -1.88 11.89
N LYS A 57 3.12 -0.77 11.47
CA LYS A 57 2.54 0.57 11.52
C LYS A 57 2.14 0.95 10.09
N CYS A 58 1.01 0.41 9.63
CA CYS A 58 0.54 0.56 8.26
C CYS A 58 -0.98 0.66 8.22
N ASP A 59 -1.53 1.09 7.08
CA ASP A 59 -2.97 1.26 6.91
C ASP A 59 -3.68 -0.09 6.81
N TYR A 60 -3.05 -1.06 6.15
CA TYR A 60 -3.56 -2.42 5.94
C TYR A 60 -2.47 -3.46 6.20
N VAL A 61 -2.89 -4.66 6.61
CA VAL A 61 -2.03 -5.86 6.63
C VAL A 61 -2.72 -6.94 5.82
N SER A 62 -2.10 -7.43 4.76
CA SER A 62 -2.56 -8.64 4.09
C SER A 62 -2.02 -9.88 4.80
N VAL A 63 -2.87 -10.88 4.93
CA VAL A 63 -2.53 -12.17 5.54
C VAL A 63 -3.17 -13.30 4.76
N ASP A 64 -2.44 -14.38 4.61
CA ASP A 64 -2.89 -15.56 3.88
C ASP A 64 -3.62 -16.51 4.82
N VAL A 65 -4.75 -17.04 4.36
CA VAL A 65 -5.58 -17.97 5.15
C VAL A 65 -5.73 -19.29 4.42
N LYS A 66 -5.50 -20.37 5.14
CA LYS A 66 -5.76 -21.74 4.73
C LYS A 66 -6.69 -22.41 5.74
N VAL A 67 -7.40 -23.44 5.30
CA VAL A 67 -8.35 -24.18 6.15
C VAL A 67 -7.79 -25.57 6.45
N THR A 68 -7.78 -25.93 7.72
CA THR A 68 -7.33 -27.25 8.21
C THR A 68 -8.30 -28.36 7.87
N ALA A 69 -7.90 -29.63 8.07
CA ALA A 69 -8.74 -30.81 7.81
C ALA A 69 -10.06 -30.79 8.60
N ASP A 70 -10.07 -30.20 9.79
CA ASP A 70 -11.25 -30.02 10.65
C ASP A 70 -11.97 -28.68 10.46
N GLY A 71 -11.67 -27.95 9.38
CA GLY A 71 -12.40 -26.77 8.96
C GLY A 71 -12.02 -25.47 9.70
N ILE A 72 -10.91 -25.41 10.38
CA ILE A 72 -10.47 -24.23 11.14
C ILE A 72 -9.53 -23.36 10.26
N PRO A 73 -9.88 -22.09 10.00
CA PRO A 73 -8.99 -21.15 9.28
C PRO A 73 -7.76 -20.80 10.12
N VAL A 74 -6.58 -20.96 9.54
CA VAL A 74 -5.27 -20.60 10.11
C VAL A 74 -4.52 -19.66 9.18
N LEU A 75 -3.58 -18.88 9.71
CA LEU A 75 -2.75 -18.00 8.87
C LEU A 75 -1.55 -18.79 8.34
N MET A 76 -1.51 -18.98 7.03
CA MET A 76 -0.45 -19.68 6.31
C MET A 76 -0.50 -19.32 4.83
N GLU A 77 0.65 -19.00 4.19
CA GLU A 77 0.73 -18.79 2.75
C GLU A 77 0.75 -20.09 1.99
N ASP A 78 1.68 -20.99 2.40
CA ASP A 78 1.91 -22.23 1.68
C ASP A 78 0.77 -23.23 1.92
N GLU A 79 0.56 -24.12 0.97
CA GLU A 79 -0.33 -25.28 1.15
C GLU A 79 0.22 -26.27 2.19
N THR A 80 1.51 -26.19 2.53
CA THR A 80 2.19 -27.05 3.48
C THR A 80 2.86 -26.28 4.61
N VAL A 81 3.06 -26.94 5.75
CA VAL A 81 3.76 -26.36 6.90
C VAL A 81 5.29 -26.37 6.77
N ASP A 82 5.84 -27.00 5.74
CA ASP A 82 7.24 -27.40 5.61
C ASP A 82 8.24 -26.24 5.70
N ARG A 83 7.93 -25.10 5.09
CA ARG A 83 8.83 -23.93 5.02
C ARG A 83 8.86 -23.15 6.31
N THR A 84 7.69 -22.95 6.91
CA THR A 84 7.50 -21.98 7.99
C THR A 84 7.49 -22.60 9.37
N CYS A 85 7.29 -23.91 9.51
CA CYS A 85 7.06 -24.57 10.78
C CYS A 85 8.17 -25.53 11.21
N VAL A 86 8.25 -25.73 12.54
CA VAL A 86 9.08 -26.73 13.21
C VAL A 86 8.35 -27.27 14.45
N ASP A 87 8.78 -28.42 14.95
CA ASP A 87 8.33 -28.97 16.24
C ASP A 87 8.92 -28.21 17.45
N GLU A 88 8.57 -28.62 18.64
CA GLU A 88 9.08 -28.02 19.89
C GLU A 88 10.61 -28.10 20.03
N ASN A 89 11.27 -29.09 19.41
CA ASN A 89 12.71 -29.27 19.42
C ASN A 89 13.42 -28.53 18.28
N GLY A 90 12.67 -27.91 17.36
CA GLY A 90 13.21 -27.21 16.20
C GLY A 90 13.44 -28.11 14.98
N ASN A 91 12.96 -29.35 15.01
CA ASN A 91 13.03 -30.25 13.85
C ASN A 91 12.01 -29.87 12.80
N ALA A 92 12.34 -30.11 11.53
CA ALA A 92 11.42 -29.87 10.43
C ALA A 92 10.16 -30.73 10.54
N VAL A 93 9.01 -30.12 10.38
CA VAL A 93 7.70 -30.79 10.24
C VAL A 93 7.28 -30.76 8.77
N LYS A 94 6.37 -31.65 8.38
CA LYS A 94 5.84 -31.75 7.02
C LYS A 94 4.36 -32.07 7.05
N GLY A 95 3.67 -31.60 6.04
CA GLY A 95 2.27 -31.94 5.82
C GLY A 95 1.50 -30.80 5.17
N LYS A 96 0.39 -31.15 4.51
CA LYS A 96 -0.51 -30.14 3.97
C LYS A 96 -1.44 -29.64 5.07
N VAL A 97 -1.67 -28.33 5.08
CA VAL A 97 -2.60 -27.69 6.02
C VAL A 97 -3.99 -28.35 5.95
N SER A 98 -4.48 -28.63 4.75
CA SER A 98 -5.78 -29.29 4.52
C SER A 98 -5.87 -30.76 4.96
N GLU A 99 -4.74 -31.39 5.29
CA GLU A 99 -4.66 -32.78 5.76
C GLU A 99 -4.38 -32.88 7.27
N LEU A 100 -4.03 -31.77 7.92
CA LEU A 100 -3.75 -31.67 9.35
C LEU A 100 -4.92 -31.00 10.08
N THR A 101 -5.22 -31.46 11.30
CA THR A 101 -6.17 -30.80 12.19
C THR A 101 -5.57 -29.55 12.83
N TYR A 102 -6.40 -28.63 13.31
CA TYR A 102 -5.89 -27.47 14.04
C TYR A 102 -5.17 -27.87 15.33
N GLU A 103 -5.63 -28.93 16.01
CA GLU A 103 -4.97 -29.45 17.21
C GLU A 103 -3.51 -29.89 16.93
N GLU A 104 -3.23 -30.41 15.73
CA GLU A 104 -1.86 -30.75 15.31
C GLU A 104 -1.07 -29.50 14.93
N ILE A 105 -1.64 -28.61 14.10
CA ILE A 105 -0.96 -27.41 13.59
C ILE A 105 -0.62 -26.42 14.71
N LYS A 106 -1.50 -26.22 15.68
CA LYS A 106 -1.28 -25.26 16.78
C LYS A 106 -0.08 -25.60 17.67
N GLU A 107 0.42 -26.85 17.60
CA GLU A 107 1.61 -27.25 18.33
C GLU A 107 2.91 -26.88 17.60
N PHE A 108 2.86 -26.56 16.31
CA PHE A 108 4.03 -26.15 15.54
C PHE A 108 4.45 -24.72 15.85
N TYR A 109 5.76 -24.53 15.93
CA TYR A 109 6.40 -23.23 16.10
C TYR A 109 6.79 -22.63 14.75
N LEU A 110 6.60 -21.34 14.60
CA LEU A 110 7.01 -20.63 13.40
C LEU A 110 8.52 -20.35 13.41
N ARG A 111 9.14 -20.55 12.27
CA ARG A 111 10.48 -20.01 11.99
C ARG A 111 10.40 -18.48 11.85
N ASN A 112 11.49 -17.80 12.19
CA ASN A 112 11.54 -16.36 12.08
C ASN A 112 11.41 -15.90 10.60
N ARG A 113 11.03 -14.65 10.41
CA ARG A 113 10.88 -14.03 9.11
C ARG A 113 9.97 -14.84 8.16
N ASN A 114 10.42 -15.04 6.92
CA ASN A 114 9.69 -15.81 5.90
C ASN A 114 9.97 -17.34 5.93
N GLY A 115 10.35 -17.87 7.07
CA GLY A 115 10.63 -19.30 7.21
C GLY A 115 11.90 -19.76 6.48
N GLY A 116 11.94 -21.06 6.13
CA GLY A 116 13.09 -21.69 5.51
C GLY A 116 14.16 -22.16 6.49
N LEU A 117 15.07 -23.02 6.03
CA LEU A 117 16.02 -23.76 6.88
C LEU A 117 17.02 -22.85 7.63
N HIS A 118 17.29 -21.67 7.11
CA HIS A 118 18.26 -20.73 7.70
C HIS A 118 17.66 -19.81 8.77
N ASN A 119 16.33 -19.84 8.95
CA ASN A 119 15.65 -19.03 9.95
C ASN A 119 15.36 -19.85 11.21
N GLU A 120 15.72 -19.29 12.36
CA GLU A 120 15.59 -19.96 13.65
C GLU A 120 14.12 -20.12 14.08
N LYS A 121 13.88 -21.14 14.92
CA LYS A 121 12.60 -21.30 15.62
C LYS A 121 12.33 -20.11 16.53
N THR A 122 11.11 -19.62 16.52
CA THR A 122 10.65 -18.59 17.46
C THR A 122 9.76 -19.19 18.57
N LYS A 123 9.17 -18.33 19.39
CA LYS A 123 8.13 -18.70 20.37
C LYS A 123 6.72 -18.58 19.79
N GLU A 124 6.59 -18.02 18.59
CA GLU A 124 5.30 -17.87 17.91
C GLU A 124 4.87 -19.22 17.36
N LYS A 125 3.57 -19.50 17.47
CA LYS A 125 2.92 -20.68 16.89
C LYS A 125 1.99 -20.27 15.76
N VAL A 126 1.60 -21.20 14.92
CA VAL A 126 0.61 -20.95 13.84
C VAL A 126 -0.70 -20.46 14.47
N PRO A 127 -1.16 -19.26 14.18
CA PRO A 127 -2.38 -18.74 14.77
C PRO A 127 -3.62 -19.17 13.96
N SER A 128 -4.72 -19.45 14.65
CA SER A 128 -6.03 -19.48 14.00
C SER A 128 -6.49 -18.05 13.67
N LEU A 129 -7.34 -17.92 12.65
CA LEU A 129 -7.94 -16.64 12.29
C LEU A 129 -8.70 -16.03 13.48
N ALA A 130 -9.46 -16.83 14.23
CA ALA A 130 -10.16 -16.38 15.44
C ALA A 130 -9.22 -15.75 16.47
N LYS A 131 -8.04 -16.35 16.70
CA LYS A 131 -7.00 -15.79 17.59
C LYS A 131 -6.48 -14.46 17.05
N VAL A 132 -6.21 -14.37 15.76
CA VAL A 132 -5.71 -13.14 15.11
C VAL A 132 -6.72 -12.01 15.30
N LEU A 133 -7.99 -12.23 14.99
CA LEU A 133 -9.05 -11.21 15.14
C LEU A 133 -9.13 -10.69 16.57
N ASN A 134 -9.05 -11.58 17.55
CA ASN A 134 -9.10 -11.20 18.96
C ASN A 134 -7.86 -10.41 19.42
N GLU A 135 -6.69 -10.75 18.90
CA GLU A 135 -5.43 -10.16 19.37
C GLU A 135 -4.95 -8.93 18.56
N THR A 136 -5.50 -8.69 17.37
CA THR A 136 -5.10 -7.58 16.48
C THR A 136 -6.22 -6.56 16.25
N PHE A 137 -7.10 -6.42 17.24
CA PHE A 137 -8.20 -5.47 17.20
C PHE A 137 -7.71 -4.04 16.88
N GLY A 138 -8.40 -3.39 15.94
CA GLY A 138 -8.04 -2.05 15.45
C GLY A 138 -7.11 -2.02 14.26
N GLN A 139 -6.53 -3.16 13.85
CA GLN A 139 -5.80 -3.30 12.59
C GLN A 139 -6.76 -3.74 11.48
N THR A 140 -6.72 -3.08 10.32
CA THR A 140 -7.49 -3.52 9.15
C THR A 140 -6.72 -4.63 8.44
N LEU A 141 -7.33 -5.81 8.31
CA LEU A 141 -6.73 -6.98 7.67
C LEU A 141 -7.35 -7.22 6.28
N ILE A 142 -6.51 -7.49 5.31
CA ILE A 142 -6.91 -8.05 4.00
C ILE A 142 -6.67 -9.55 4.09
N LEU A 143 -7.74 -10.35 4.05
CA LEU A 143 -7.66 -11.81 4.11
C LEU A 143 -7.58 -12.38 2.70
N ASP A 144 -6.47 -13.04 2.40
CA ASP A 144 -6.21 -13.70 1.12
C ASP A 144 -6.50 -15.19 1.23
N PHE A 145 -7.46 -15.70 0.48
CA PHE A 145 -7.87 -17.10 0.54
C PHE A 145 -8.58 -17.57 -0.73
N ALA A 146 -8.64 -18.89 -0.91
CA ALA A 146 -9.34 -19.50 -2.02
C ALA A 146 -10.87 -19.40 -1.87
N LEU A 147 -11.59 -19.29 -2.96
CA LEU A 147 -13.07 -19.23 -2.94
C LEU A 147 -13.69 -20.46 -2.26
N SER A 148 -13.04 -21.63 -2.32
CA SER A 148 -13.46 -22.86 -1.60
C SER A 148 -13.52 -22.69 -0.08
N ASP A 149 -12.74 -21.79 0.48
CA ASP A 149 -12.56 -21.58 1.91
C ASP A 149 -13.51 -20.50 2.47
N LEU A 150 -14.31 -19.88 1.58
CA LEU A 150 -15.18 -18.76 1.92
C LEU A 150 -16.09 -19.03 3.12
N ASP A 151 -16.75 -20.20 3.16
CA ASP A 151 -17.70 -20.50 4.23
C ASP A 151 -17.02 -20.60 5.60
N ALA A 152 -15.87 -21.25 5.66
CA ALA A 152 -15.11 -21.39 6.89
C ALA A 152 -14.61 -20.02 7.40
N VAL A 153 -14.04 -19.19 6.51
CA VAL A 153 -13.54 -17.86 6.84
C VAL A 153 -14.71 -16.95 7.24
N TYR A 154 -15.79 -16.94 6.46
CA TYR A 154 -16.97 -16.12 6.72
C TYR A 154 -17.57 -16.41 8.10
N ASN A 155 -17.74 -17.67 8.46
CA ASN A 155 -18.33 -18.07 9.74
C ASN A 155 -17.50 -17.56 10.95
N ILE A 156 -16.17 -17.51 10.84
CA ILE A 156 -15.32 -16.95 11.89
C ILE A 156 -15.51 -15.44 11.99
N ILE A 157 -15.57 -14.73 10.85
CA ILE A 157 -15.79 -13.27 10.81
C ILE A 157 -17.16 -12.91 11.38
N ASP A 158 -18.19 -13.65 10.97
CA ASP A 158 -19.57 -13.46 11.43
C ASP A 158 -19.70 -13.68 12.94
N THR A 159 -19.18 -14.79 13.43
CA THR A 159 -19.18 -15.13 14.87
C THR A 159 -18.44 -14.06 15.70
N ALA A 160 -17.35 -13.52 15.19
CA ALA A 160 -16.57 -12.49 15.86
C ALA A 160 -17.15 -11.07 15.70
N GLY A 161 -18.10 -10.86 14.79
CA GLY A 161 -18.60 -9.53 14.42
C GLY A 161 -17.51 -8.63 13.85
N ALA A 162 -16.51 -9.21 13.17
CA ALA A 162 -15.26 -8.53 12.80
C ALA A 162 -15.31 -7.82 11.45
N TYR A 163 -16.47 -7.70 10.82
CA TYR A 163 -16.63 -7.08 9.48
C TYR A 163 -15.95 -5.70 9.31
N PRO A 164 -15.99 -4.79 10.31
CA PRO A 164 -15.41 -3.47 10.13
C PRO A 164 -13.89 -3.44 9.95
N GLN A 165 -13.20 -4.49 10.40
CA GLN A 165 -11.73 -4.57 10.31
C GLN A 165 -11.24 -5.51 9.21
N ILE A 166 -12.16 -6.09 8.40
CA ILE A 166 -11.80 -7.14 7.44
C ILE A 166 -12.17 -6.72 6.02
N ILE A 167 -11.26 -7.01 5.11
CA ILE A 167 -11.46 -6.90 3.66
C ILE A 167 -11.11 -8.26 3.07
N PHE A 168 -12.02 -8.84 2.29
CA PHE A 168 -11.77 -10.11 1.61
C PHE A 168 -11.03 -9.88 0.29
N ARG A 169 -9.99 -10.67 0.03
CA ARG A 169 -9.33 -10.79 -1.25
C ARG A 169 -9.34 -12.28 -1.64
N ILE A 170 -10.32 -12.65 -2.46
CA ILE A 170 -10.64 -14.05 -2.74
C ILE A 170 -10.09 -14.42 -4.11
N ASP A 171 -9.29 -15.49 -4.17
CA ASP A 171 -8.83 -16.05 -5.43
C ASP A 171 -10.00 -16.72 -6.17
N GLY A 172 -10.27 -16.21 -7.35
CA GLY A 172 -11.37 -16.72 -8.17
C GLY A 172 -11.75 -15.76 -9.30
N LYS A 173 -12.63 -16.21 -10.17
CA LYS A 173 -13.17 -15.34 -11.22
C LYS A 173 -14.11 -14.30 -10.59
N VAL A 174 -13.98 -13.05 -11.00
CA VAL A 174 -14.78 -11.91 -10.49
C VAL A 174 -16.28 -12.23 -10.41
N LYS A 175 -16.83 -12.91 -11.43
CA LYS A 175 -18.25 -13.31 -11.45
C LYS A 175 -18.59 -14.27 -10.30
N ASP A 176 -17.76 -15.26 -10.07
CA ASP A 176 -18.02 -16.34 -9.11
C ASP A 176 -17.86 -15.81 -7.67
N VAL A 177 -16.82 -14.99 -7.42
CA VAL A 177 -16.61 -14.29 -6.14
C VAL A 177 -17.80 -13.39 -5.80
N LYS A 178 -18.25 -12.56 -6.75
CA LYS A 178 -19.42 -11.70 -6.53
C LYS A 178 -20.68 -12.50 -6.23
N ALA A 179 -20.94 -13.58 -6.95
CA ALA A 179 -22.10 -14.42 -6.73
C ALA A 179 -22.07 -15.07 -5.33
N ALA A 180 -20.92 -15.60 -4.92
CA ALA A 180 -20.76 -16.23 -3.62
C ALA A 180 -20.94 -15.23 -2.46
N LEU A 181 -20.34 -14.04 -2.56
CA LEU A 181 -20.49 -12.99 -1.53
C LEU A 181 -21.89 -12.42 -1.46
N SER A 182 -22.57 -12.23 -2.61
CA SER A 182 -23.95 -11.74 -2.64
C SER A 182 -24.97 -12.72 -2.04
N ALA A 183 -24.60 -13.98 -1.87
CA ALA A 183 -25.41 -15.00 -1.20
C ALA A 183 -25.29 -14.97 0.33
N LYS A 184 -24.36 -14.17 0.89
CA LYS A 184 -24.17 -14.04 2.34
C LYS A 184 -25.13 -13.03 2.93
N GLU A 185 -25.53 -13.25 4.20
CA GLU A 185 -26.45 -12.37 4.92
C GLU A 185 -25.85 -10.96 5.09
N ILE A 186 -24.57 -10.89 5.49
CA ILE A 186 -23.80 -9.66 5.52
C ILE A 186 -22.70 -9.75 4.48
N VAL A 187 -22.72 -8.84 3.51
CA VAL A 187 -21.67 -8.79 2.48
C VAL A 187 -20.47 -8.05 3.08
N PRO A 188 -19.33 -8.73 3.31
CA PRO A 188 -18.12 -8.08 3.82
C PRO A 188 -17.51 -7.14 2.78
N SER A 189 -16.66 -6.21 3.20
CA SER A 189 -15.81 -5.47 2.28
C SER A 189 -14.89 -6.43 1.52
N PHE A 190 -14.72 -6.22 0.22
CA PHE A 190 -13.85 -7.08 -0.58
C PHE A 190 -13.14 -6.32 -1.71
N ILE A 191 -12.07 -6.91 -2.22
CA ILE A 191 -11.29 -6.42 -3.35
C ILE A 191 -11.52 -7.35 -4.54
N LEU A 192 -11.86 -6.77 -5.69
CA LEU A 192 -11.81 -7.50 -6.95
C LEU A 192 -10.40 -7.46 -7.51
N LYS A 193 -9.86 -8.63 -7.87
CA LYS A 193 -8.52 -8.79 -8.43
C LYS A 193 -8.59 -9.10 -9.91
N TYR A 194 -7.72 -8.48 -10.69
CA TYR A 194 -7.47 -8.82 -12.08
C TYR A 194 -5.98 -8.88 -12.35
N ASP A 195 -5.52 -10.02 -12.82
CA ASP A 195 -4.14 -10.25 -13.24
C ASP A 195 -4.10 -10.56 -14.72
N GLY A 196 -3.52 -9.67 -15.51
CA GLY A 196 -3.49 -9.83 -16.96
C GLY A 196 -3.10 -8.59 -17.74
N ASN A 197 -3.28 -8.63 -19.06
CA ASN A 197 -2.89 -7.54 -19.96
C ASN A 197 -3.97 -7.25 -21.04
N ILE A 198 -5.23 -7.34 -20.68
CA ILE A 198 -6.37 -7.08 -21.59
C ILE A 198 -7.14 -5.88 -21.06
N ILE A 199 -7.12 -4.77 -21.81
CA ILE A 199 -7.74 -3.50 -21.40
C ILE A 199 -9.25 -3.62 -21.15
N PHE A 200 -9.95 -4.44 -21.93
CA PHE A 200 -11.36 -4.69 -21.73
C PHE A 200 -11.63 -5.35 -20.36
N SER A 201 -10.82 -6.31 -19.96
CA SER A 201 -10.95 -7.02 -18.68
C SER A 201 -10.60 -6.10 -17.49
N VAL A 202 -9.57 -5.27 -17.62
CA VAL A 202 -9.23 -4.22 -16.63
C VAL A 202 -10.44 -3.30 -16.44
N ASN A 203 -10.96 -2.73 -17.52
CA ASN A 203 -12.10 -1.83 -17.47
C ASN A 203 -13.37 -2.50 -16.92
N SER A 204 -13.60 -3.77 -17.26
CA SER A 204 -14.71 -4.55 -16.72
C SER A 204 -14.59 -4.77 -15.22
N THR A 205 -13.37 -5.04 -14.72
CA THR A 205 -13.12 -5.22 -13.29
C THR A 205 -13.36 -3.92 -12.51
N ILE A 206 -12.87 -2.78 -13.00
CA ILE A 206 -13.13 -1.46 -12.39
C ILE A 206 -14.63 -1.14 -12.38
N ASN A 207 -15.34 -1.39 -13.50
CA ASN A 207 -16.78 -1.20 -13.56
C ASN A 207 -17.53 -2.11 -12.58
N ALA A 208 -17.09 -3.38 -12.45
CA ALA A 208 -17.68 -4.32 -11.50
C ALA A 208 -17.46 -3.90 -10.06
N ALA A 209 -16.28 -3.35 -9.72
CA ALA A 209 -16.01 -2.79 -8.42
C ALA A 209 -16.91 -1.59 -8.13
N ASN A 210 -16.98 -0.62 -9.06
CA ASN A 210 -17.84 0.56 -8.93
C ASN A 210 -19.32 0.18 -8.75
N SER A 211 -19.85 -0.71 -9.60
CA SER A 211 -21.24 -1.16 -9.51
C SER A 211 -21.57 -1.97 -8.25
N SER A 212 -20.56 -2.44 -7.54
CA SER A 212 -20.68 -3.16 -6.27
C SER A 212 -20.42 -2.26 -5.06
N GLY A 213 -20.22 -0.95 -5.27
CA GLY A 213 -19.92 0.01 -4.20
C GLY A 213 -18.57 -0.21 -3.53
N LEU A 214 -17.61 -0.85 -4.21
CA LEU A 214 -16.29 -1.10 -3.66
C LEU A 214 -15.40 0.14 -3.81
N SER A 215 -14.56 0.37 -2.82
CA SER A 215 -13.62 1.51 -2.79
C SER A 215 -12.24 1.17 -3.37
N MET A 216 -11.96 -0.11 -3.69
CA MET A 216 -10.64 -0.54 -4.18
C MET A 216 -10.71 -1.69 -5.16
N VAL A 217 -9.69 -1.77 -6.02
CA VAL A 217 -9.47 -2.85 -6.99
C VAL A 217 -7.99 -3.17 -7.06
N GLN A 218 -7.63 -4.45 -7.11
CA GLN A 218 -6.26 -4.86 -7.35
C GLN A 218 -6.05 -5.18 -8.83
N LEU A 219 -5.03 -4.56 -9.42
CA LEU A 219 -4.64 -4.80 -10.80
C LEU A 219 -3.19 -5.26 -10.86
N GLY A 220 -2.95 -6.38 -11.53
CA GLY A 220 -1.63 -6.98 -11.71
C GLY A 220 -1.35 -7.31 -13.18
N THR A 221 -0.07 -7.36 -13.56
CA THR A 221 0.39 -7.80 -14.87
C THR A 221 1.85 -8.27 -14.79
N LYS A 222 2.21 -9.25 -15.63
CA LYS A 222 3.63 -9.64 -15.82
C LYS A 222 4.36 -8.73 -16.82
N ASN A 223 3.62 -7.91 -17.57
CA ASN A 223 4.17 -7.02 -18.59
C ASN A 223 4.51 -5.66 -17.99
N GLN A 224 5.78 -5.27 -18.02
CA GLN A 224 6.24 -3.99 -17.47
C GLN A 224 5.61 -2.75 -18.15
N TYR A 225 5.10 -2.91 -19.38
CA TYR A 225 4.38 -1.88 -20.14
C TYR A 225 2.89 -2.23 -20.29
N GLY A 226 2.35 -2.99 -19.34
CA GLY A 226 1.00 -3.51 -19.42
C GLY A 226 -0.09 -2.44 -19.41
N VAL A 227 -1.27 -2.82 -19.89
CA VAL A 227 -2.42 -1.91 -20.02
C VAL A 227 -2.88 -1.30 -18.71
N ILE A 228 -2.58 -1.93 -17.57
CA ILE A 228 -2.92 -1.41 -16.24
C ILE A 228 -2.19 -0.10 -15.90
N PHE A 229 -1.12 0.25 -16.65
CA PHE A 229 -0.36 1.49 -16.50
C PHE A 229 -0.76 2.57 -17.50
N TYR A 230 -1.80 2.35 -18.30
CA TYR A 230 -2.27 3.33 -19.25
C TYR A 230 -3.03 4.45 -18.54
N LYS A 231 -2.82 5.69 -19.00
CA LYS A 231 -3.48 6.89 -18.43
C LYS A 231 -5.02 6.80 -18.40
N ASN A 232 -5.62 6.10 -19.36
CA ASN A 232 -7.06 5.89 -19.36
C ASN A 232 -7.54 4.95 -18.24
N VAL A 233 -6.70 4.03 -17.75
CA VAL A 233 -7.00 3.17 -16.59
C VAL A 233 -6.93 3.99 -15.30
N GLU A 234 -5.87 4.78 -15.14
CA GLU A 234 -5.75 5.73 -14.03
C GLU A 234 -6.95 6.69 -13.97
N ASN A 235 -7.26 7.37 -15.10
CA ASN A 235 -8.40 8.27 -15.18
C ASN A 235 -9.72 7.57 -14.84
N LYS A 236 -9.86 6.29 -15.22
CA LYS A 236 -11.05 5.51 -14.90
C LYS A 236 -11.17 5.21 -13.42
N MET A 237 -10.08 4.80 -12.76
CA MET A 237 -10.05 4.60 -11.30
C MET A 237 -10.41 5.90 -10.57
N GLN A 238 -9.79 7.02 -10.96
CA GLN A 238 -10.06 8.34 -10.37
C GLN A 238 -11.51 8.79 -10.56
N SER A 239 -12.06 8.69 -11.78
CA SER A 239 -13.44 9.09 -12.07
C SER A 239 -14.48 8.21 -11.36
N SER A 240 -14.12 6.99 -11.03
CA SER A 240 -14.95 6.05 -10.26
C SER A 240 -14.69 6.12 -8.74
N MET A 241 -13.79 6.99 -8.29
CA MET A 241 -13.34 7.09 -6.88
C MET A 241 -12.86 5.75 -6.30
N ILE A 242 -12.27 4.91 -7.16
CA ILE A 242 -11.73 3.60 -6.78
C ILE A 242 -10.23 3.71 -6.62
N LYS A 243 -9.72 3.28 -5.46
CA LYS A 243 -8.28 3.19 -5.19
C LYS A 243 -7.69 1.97 -5.88
N GLY A 244 -6.63 2.16 -6.66
CA GLY A 244 -5.85 1.07 -7.23
C GLY A 244 -4.92 0.46 -6.18
N VAL A 245 -5.05 -0.84 -5.95
CA VAL A 245 -4.11 -1.64 -5.16
C VAL A 245 -3.09 -2.24 -6.11
N PHE A 246 -1.81 -2.10 -5.80
CA PHE A 246 -0.72 -2.75 -6.53
C PHE A 246 0.14 -3.57 -5.57
N SER A 247 0.27 -4.88 -5.86
CA SER A 247 1.16 -5.75 -5.09
C SER A 247 2.55 -5.76 -5.71
N MET A 248 3.55 -5.39 -4.89
CA MET A 248 4.97 -5.48 -5.25
C MET A 248 5.51 -6.89 -5.04
N THR A 249 4.72 -7.78 -4.45
CA THR A 249 5.21 -9.05 -3.87
C THR A 249 4.74 -10.29 -4.62
N ASP A 250 3.71 -10.15 -5.44
CA ASP A 250 3.18 -11.28 -6.22
C ASP A 250 3.88 -11.43 -7.59
N GLY A 251 3.64 -12.55 -8.26
CA GLY A 251 4.21 -12.83 -9.57
C GLY A 251 3.65 -11.96 -10.72
N TRP A 252 2.71 -11.05 -10.42
CA TRP A 252 2.07 -10.15 -11.36
C TRP A 252 2.49 -8.68 -11.16
N ASN A 253 3.61 -8.46 -10.51
CA ASN A 253 4.16 -7.14 -10.19
C ASN A 253 4.88 -6.43 -11.37
N ALA A 254 4.70 -6.88 -12.61
CA ALA A 254 5.30 -6.32 -13.81
C ALA A 254 6.84 -6.21 -13.75
N LYS A 255 7.50 -7.12 -13.04
CA LYS A 255 8.96 -7.15 -12.82
C LYS A 255 9.51 -5.88 -12.11
N ARG A 256 8.66 -5.22 -11.31
CA ARG A 256 9.07 -4.09 -10.49
C ARG A 256 9.69 -4.59 -9.19
N ASP A 257 10.79 -3.99 -8.80
CA ASP A 257 11.42 -4.28 -7.51
C ASP A 257 10.62 -3.61 -6.38
N ASP A 258 10.48 -4.30 -5.26
CA ASP A 258 9.84 -3.78 -4.05
C ASP A 258 10.80 -2.84 -3.31
N ASN A 259 10.99 -1.65 -3.88
CA ASN A 259 11.84 -0.57 -3.38
C ASN A 259 11.36 0.79 -3.90
N TYR A 260 12.07 1.85 -3.50
CA TYR A 260 11.70 3.24 -3.84
C TYR A 260 11.54 3.50 -5.35
N ILE A 261 12.25 2.79 -6.24
CA ILE A 261 12.11 2.95 -7.70
C ILE A 261 10.77 2.35 -8.17
N GLY A 262 10.48 1.13 -7.72
CA GLY A 262 9.22 0.49 -8.05
C GLY A 262 8.01 1.20 -7.44
N TRP A 263 8.12 1.68 -6.20
CA TRP A 263 7.04 2.45 -5.55
C TRP A 263 6.77 3.77 -6.28
N ASP A 264 7.85 4.51 -6.65
CA ASP A 264 7.75 5.75 -7.42
C ASP A 264 7.03 5.53 -8.75
N ASP A 265 7.38 4.46 -9.45
CA ASP A 265 6.79 4.12 -10.74
C ASP A 265 5.29 3.79 -10.60
N VAL A 266 4.87 2.93 -9.66
CA VAL A 266 3.46 2.57 -9.52
C VAL A 266 2.60 3.74 -9.01
N ILE A 267 3.14 4.58 -8.13
CA ILE A 267 2.47 5.81 -7.68
C ILE A 267 2.25 6.75 -8.87
N SER A 268 3.26 6.91 -9.74
CA SER A 268 3.15 7.77 -10.93
C SER A 268 2.09 7.31 -11.93
N HIS A 269 1.65 6.05 -11.83
CA HIS A 269 0.58 5.46 -12.63
C HIS A 269 -0.79 5.43 -11.89
N GLY A 270 -0.92 6.17 -10.78
CA GLY A 270 -2.19 6.37 -10.09
C GLY A 270 -2.58 5.29 -9.07
N TYR A 271 -1.67 4.37 -8.74
CA TYR A 271 -1.89 3.43 -7.65
C TYR A 271 -1.70 4.14 -6.30
N SER A 272 -2.66 3.97 -5.42
CA SER A 272 -2.69 4.65 -4.12
C SER A 272 -2.64 3.71 -2.91
N ILE A 273 -2.68 2.40 -3.14
CA ILE A 273 -2.45 1.39 -2.11
C ILE A 273 -1.34 0.47 -2.60
N ILE A 274 -0.24 0.40 -1.87
CA ILE A 274 0.94 -0.39 -2.25
C ILE A 274 1.14 -1.50 -1.23
N GLU A 275 1.03 -2.73 -1.69
CA GLU A 275 1.36 -3.91 -0.91
C GLU A 275 2.85 -4.23 -1.05
N THR A 276 3.55 -4.30 0.08
CA THR A 276 5.01 -4.37 0.14
C THR A 276 5.50 -5.32 1.23
N ASN A 277 6.68 -5.89 1.01
CA ASN A 277 7.45 -6.61 2.03
C ASN A 277 8.22 -5.66 2.98
N TYR A 278 8.26 -4.36 2.69
CA TYR A 278 9.07 -3.37 3.40
C TYR A 278 8.23 -2.19 3.90
N PRO A 279 7.20 -2.43 4.74
CA PRO A 279 6.24 -1.40 5.12
C PRO A 279 6.88 -0.20 5.84
N ALA A 280 7.93 -0.42 6.65
CA ALA A 280 8.63 0.67 7.34
C ALA A 280 9.35 1.60 6.34
N GLN A 281 10.04 1.01 5.34
CA GLN A 281 10.75 1.76 4.31
C GLN A 281 9.79 2.49 3.36
N LEU A 282 8.65 1.87 3.04
CA LEU A 282 7.62 2.55 2.23
C LEU A 282 7.00 3.72 3.00
N ASN A 283 6.73 3.58 4.30
CA ASN A 283 6.26 4.70 5.13
C ASN A 283 7.26 5.86 5.15
N GLU A 284 8.55 5.56 5.27
CA GLU A 284 9.60 6.58 5.20
C GLU A 284 9.63 7.26 3.83
N TYR A 285 9.54 6.50 2.74
CA TYR A 285 9.48 7.03 1.38
C TYR A 285 8.26 7.95 1.17
N ILE A 286 7.08 7.56 1.70
CA ILE A 286 5.87 8.38 1.65
C ILE A 286 6.07 9.68 2.42
N SER A 287 6.63 9.64 3.63
CA SER A 287 6.91 10.85 4.41
C SER A 287 7.81 11.83 3.65
N GLN A 288 8.87 11.34 3.02
CA GLN A 288 9.76 12.16 2.19
C GLN A 288 9.06 12.68 0.93
N THR A 289 8.09 11.97 0.39
CA THR A 289 7.28 12.41 -0.77
C THR A 289 6.36 13.54 -0.37
N GLU A 290 5.74 13.48 0.80
CA GLU A 290 4.89 14.55 1.33
C GLU A 290 5.70 15.82 1.69
N GLU A 291 6.92 15.66 2.19
CA GLU A 291 7.83 16.79 2.37
C GLU A 291 8.15 17.50 1.03
N ALA A 292 8.42 16.72 -0.03
CA ALA A 292 8.66 17.26 -1.36
C ALA A 292 7.41 17.94 -1.94
N ARG A 293 6.22 17.39 -1.68
CA ARG A 293 4.93 17.96 -2.07
C ARG A 293 4.68 19.30 -1.39
N THR A 294 4.89 19.36 -0.09
CA THR A 294 4.75 20.58 0.71
C THR A 294 5.69 21.66 0.21
N ALA A 295 6.97 21.34 -0.04
CA ALA A 295 7.94 22.28 -0.58
C ALA A 295 7.53 22.82 -1.95
N LEU A 296 6.98 21.95 -2.84
CA LEU A 296 6.47 22.37 -4.15
C LEU A 296 5.26 23.29 -4.01
N ALA A 297 4.30 22.97 -3.14
CA ALA A 297 3.11 23.78 -2.90
C ALA A 297 3.47 25.16 -2.34
N GLU A 298 4.43 25.24 -1.42
CA GLU A 298 4.96 26.51 -0.90
C GLU A 298 5.62 27.34 -2.00
N LEU A 299 6.39 26.72 -2.91
CA LEU A 299 6.98 27.40 -4.04
C LEU A 299 5.91 27.91 -5.01
N VAL A 300 4.91 27.09 -5.35
CA VAL A 300 3.78 27.47 -6.21
C VAL A 300 3.03 28.66 -5.62
N ALA A 301 2.74 28.66 -4.31
CA ALA A 301 2.08 29.77 -3.64
C ALA A 301 2.88 31.09 -3.75
N LYS A 302 4.21 31.03 -3.60
CA LYS A 302 5.09 32.20 -3.79
C LYS A 302 5.12 32.68 -5.22
N CYS A 303 5.08 31.77 -6.18
CA CYS A 303 5.13 32.09 -7.61
C CYS A 303 3.80 32.63 -8.15
N ALA A 304 2.72 32.60 -7.39
CA ALA A 304 1.41 33.14 -7.80
C ALA A 304 1.43 34.67 -7.98
N GLU A 305 2.43 35.37 -7.42
CA GLU A 305 2.57 36.83 -7.48
C GLU A 305 3.25 37.37 -8.78
N TYR A 306 3.83 36.46 -9.60
CA TYR A 306 4.50 36.88 -10.83
C TYR A 306 3.47 37.29 -11.91
N ASP A 307 3.49 38.58 -12.36
CA ASP A 307 2.61 39.08 -13.42
C ASP A 307 3.35 39.16 -14.77
N SER A 308 2.71 38.73 -15.83
CA SER A 308 3.24 38.74 -17.20
C SER A 308 3.73 40.08 -17.69
N LYS A 309 3.19 41.19 -17.14
CA LYS A 309 3.55 42.57 -17.51
C LYS A 309 4.95 42.95 -17.07
N ASP A 310 5.48 42.28 -16.07
CA ASP A 310 6.74 42.63 -15.43
C ASP A 310 7.94 41.92 -16.04
N TYR A 311 7.72 40.99 -17.00
CA TYR A 311 8.78 40.10 -17.49
C TYR A 311 8.80 39.96 -19.02
N PRO A 312 9.97 39.62 -19.61
CA PRO A 312 10.06 39.28 -21.03
C PRO A 312 9.16 38.08 -21.37
N GLN A 313 8.36 38.22 -22.42
CA GLN A 313 7.30 37.28 -22.82
C GLN A 313 7.81 35.81 -22.93
N ASN A 314 8.97 35.60 -23.56
CA ASN A 314 9.53 34.27 -23.79
C ASN A 314 9.92 33.54 -22.49
N ILE A 315 10.42 34.27 -21.49
CA ILE A 315 10.80 33.70 -20.20
C ILE A 315 9.51 33.40 -19.39
N TYR A 316 8.58 34.35 -19.40
CA TYR A 316 7.32 34.22 -18.68
C TYR A 316 6.46 33.05 -19.18
N GLU A 317 6.37 32.79 -20.48
CA GLU A 317 5.64 31.62 -21.01
C GLU A 317 6.24 30.27 -20.56
N SER A 318 7.58 30.20 -20.51
CA SER A 318 8.27 29.04 -19.98
C SER A 318 7.96 28.83 -18.48
N PHE A 319 8.01 29.89 -17.70
CA PHE A 319 7.62 29.92 -16.28
C PHE A 319 6.17 29.50 -16.10
N LYS A 320 5.22 30.11 -16.83
CA LYS A 320 3.80 29.79 -16.73
C LYS A 320 3.50 28.34 -17.01
N THR A 321 4.17 27.75 -17.99
CA THR A 321 4.07 26.31 -18.29
C THR A 321 4.55 25.46 -17.11
N ALA A 322 5.70 25.81 -16.53
CA ALA A 322 6.24 25.07 -15.38
C ALA A 322 5.40 25.30 -14.12
N TYR A 323 4.87 26.50 -13.90
CA TYR A 323 3.96 26.84 -12.80
C TYR A 323 2.67 25.99 -12.85
N ASN A 324 2.01 25.94 -14.00
CA ASN A 324 0.79 25.15 -14.18
C ASN A 324 1.04 23.64 -13.95
N ASN A 325 2.19 23.13 -14.42
CA ASN A 325 2.58 21.75 -14.16
C ASN A 325 2.84 21.50 -12.66
N ALA A 326 3.57 22.41 -12.00
CA ALA A 326 3.86 22.32 -10.58
C ALA A 326 2.57 22.40 -9.73
N LEU A 327 1.65 23.29 -10.07
CA LEU A 327 0.35 23.42 -9.43
C LEU A 327 -0.46 22.11 -9.55
N SER A 328 -0.50 21.51 -10.73
CA SER A 328 -1.17 20.22 -10.95
C SER A 328 -0.56 19.09 -10.13
N LEU A 329 0.79 19.01 -10.06
CA LEU A 329 1.49 17.96 -9.34
C LEU A 329 1.40 18.12 -7.82
N SER A 330 1.37 19.34 -7.31
CA SER A 330 1.26 19.60 -5.87
C SER A 330 -0.09 19.17 -5.29
N GLY A 331 -1.16 19.20 -6.10
CA GLY A 331 -2.51 18.77 -5.68
C GLY A 331 -2.90 17.35 -6.11
N GLY A 332 -2.00 16.57 -6.74
CA GLY A 332 -2.30 15.26 -7.30
C GLY A 332 -1.44 14.11 -6.74
N ASN A 333 -1.67 12.90 -7.24
CA ASN A 333 -0.83 11.73 -6.98
C ASN A 333 0.45 11.81 -7.84
N ALA A 334 1.43 12.58 -7.38
CA ALA A 334 2.72 12.66 -8.02
C ALA A 334 3.77 11.90 -7.21
N SER A 335 4.67 11.21 -7.90
CA SER A 335 5.81 10.56 -7.28
C SER A 335 6.82 11.58 -6.73
N LYS A 336 7.66 11.16 -5.80
CA LYS A 336 8.73 12.02 -5.25
C LYS A 336 9.62 12.58 -6.35
N ALA A 337 9.96 11.78 -7.37
CA ALA A 337 10.77 12.22 -8.48
C ALA A 337 10.09 13.32 -9.30
N GLN A 338 8.79 13.17 -9.61
CA GLN A 338 8.01 14.18 -10.33
C GLN A 338 7.92 15.51 -9.55
N LEU A 339 7.66 15.45 -8.24
CA LEU A 339 7.59 16.61 -7.36
C LEU A 339 8.94 17.35 -7.32
N THR A 340 10.04 16.62 -7.13
CA THR A 340 11.39 17.18 -7.07
C THR A 340 11.79 17.83 -8.41
N GLN A 341 11.48 17.19 -9.52
CA GLN A 341 11.74 17.71 -10.86
C GLN A 341 10.96 18.99 -11.12
N ALA A 342 9.66 19.00 -10.78
CA ALA A 342 8.81 20.19 -10.93
C ALA A 342 9.31 21.34 -10.06
N TYR A 343 9.69 21.07 -8.82
CA TYR A 343 10.27 22.06 -7.90
C TYR A 343 11.53 22.68 -8.49
N THR A 344 12.47 21.87 -8.94
CA THR A 344 13.75 22.32 -9.51
C THR A 344 13.54 23.16 -10.75
N LYS A 345 12.63 22.72 -11.65
CA LYS A 345 12.32 23.45 -12.89
C LYS A 345 11.66 24.78 -12.61
N LEU A 346 10.62 24.80 -11.76
CA LEU A 346 9.91 26.03 -11.42
C LEU A 346 10.84 27.04 -10.73
N ARG A 347 11.63 26.59 -9.75
CA ARG A 347 12.60 27.42 -9.04
C ARG A 347 13.65 28.01 -9.98
N GLY A 348 14.16 27.22 -10.94
CA GLY A 348 15.10 27.71 -11.94
C GLY A 348 14.52 28.87 -12.76
N LEU A 349 13.28 28.71 -13.23
CA LEU A 349 12.59 29.74 -14.01
C LEU A 349 12.22 30.99 -13.18
N CYS A 350 11.87 30.85 -11.91
CA CYS A 350 11.73 31.98 -11.00
C CYS A 350 13.03 32.78 -10.89
N ASN A 351 14.17 32.10 -10.72
CA ASN A 351 15.47 32.77 -10.68
C ASN A 351 15.79 33.50 -12.00
N GLU A 352 15.43 32.91 -13.16
CA GLU A 352 15.61 33.60 -14.47
C GLU A 352 14.75 34.86 -14.59
N LEU A 353 13.50 34.83 -14.11
CA LEU A 353 12.62 36.01 -14.08
C LEU A 353 13.18 37.10 -13.16
N ASP A 354 13.64 36.74 -11.96
CA ASP A 354 14.22 37.70 -11.00
C ASP A 354 15.49 38.36 -11.54
N VAL A 355 16.36 37.56 -12.22
CA VAL A 355 17.54 38.12 -12.90
C VAL A 355 17.13 39.05 -14.04
N ALA A 356 16.08 38.74 -14.81
CA ALA A 356 15.59 39.59 -15.90
C ALA A 356 15.02 40.93 -15.42
N GLN A 357 14.49 41.00 -14.18
CA GLN A 357 14.08 42.27 -13.52
C GLN A 357 15.22 43.02 -12.87
N GLY A 358 16.42 42.44 -12.78
CA GLY A 358 17.54 43.03 -12.01
C GLY A 358 17.36 42.89 -10.49
N THR A 359 16.41 42.09 -10.05
CA THR A 359 16.19 41.74 -8.64
C THR A 359 16.78 40.36 -8.35
N SER A 360 17.82 40.28 -7.53
CA SER A 360 18.20 38.99 -6.99
C SER A 360 17.28 38.64 -5.83
N ILE A 361 16.64 37.46 -5.85
CA ILE A 361 16.01 36.92 -4.64
C ILE A 361 17.15 36.74 -3.64
N SER A 362 17.21 37.60 -2.61
CA SER A 362 18.14 37.36 -1.51
C SER A 362 17.72 36.01 -0.86
N GLU A 363 18.69 35.15 -0.58
CA GLU A 363 18.47 33.85 0.14
C GLU A 363 17.69 34.02 1.45
N ALA A 364 17.61 35.22 1.98
CA ALA A 364 16.87 35.60 3.17
C ALA A 364 15.34 35.57 3.01
N ALA A 365 14.79 35.70 1.78
CA ALA A 365 13.35 35.60 1.53
C ALA A 365 12.85 34.16 1.45
N LEU A 366 13.72 33.23 1.10
CA LEU A 366 13.49 31.79 1.21
C LEU A 366 14.04 31.32 2.58
N LYS A 367 13.22 31.33 3.64
CA LYS A 367 13.52 30.64 4.91
C LYS A 367 13.49 29.10 4.73
N ILE A 368 14.13 28.60 3.71
CA ILE A 368 14.53 27.22 3.60
C ILE A 368 15.89 27.17 4.30
N THR A 369 15.90 26.70 5.55
CA THR A 369 17.18 26.55 6.28
C THR A 369 18.13 25.71 5.39
N PRO A 370 19.40 26.14 5.21
CA PRO A 370 20.38 25.43 4.38
C PRO A 370 20.47 23.93 4.68
N GLY A 371 20.18 23.51 5.91
CA GLY A 371 20.14 22.10 6.32
C GLY A 371 19.09 21.26 5.60
N ARG A 372 17.92 21.83 5.20
CA ARG A 372 16.88 21.06 4.48
C ARG A 372 17.19 20.89 2.99
N VAL A 373 17.81 21.89 2.37
CA VAL A 373 18.29 21.77 0.98
C VAL A 373 19.51 20.84 0.90
N ILE A 374 20.42 20.95 1.85
CA ILE A 374 21.59 20.04 1.96
C ILE A 374 21.12 18.61 2.22
N ALA A 375 20.10 18.38 3.06
CA ALA A 375 19.53 17.05 3.25
C ALA A 375 18.94 16.46 1.96
N ALA A 376 18.20 17.26 1.17
CA ALA A 376 17.66 16.82 -0.13
C ALA A 376 18.77 16.52 -1.15
N VAL A 377 19.81 17.35 -1.23
CA VAL A 377 20.96 17.14 -2.12
C VAL A 377 21.85 16.00 -1.64
N LEU A 378 22.04 15.82 -0.34
CA LEU A 378 22.80 14.70 0.24
C LEU A 378 22.04 13.37 0.09
N CYS A 379 20.70 13.37 0.19
CA CYS A 379 19.90 12.20 -0.13
C CYS A 379 20.03 11.82 -1.61
N LEU A 380 20.04 12.79 -2.53
CA LEU A 380 20.28 12.52 -3.96
C LEU A 380 21.69 11.95 -4.21
N ALA A 381 22.71 12.52 -3.56
CA ALA A 381 24.09 12.05 -3.65
C ALA A 381 24.27 10.63 -3.04
N ALA A 382 23.60 10.35 -1.92
CA ALA A 382 23.62 9.03 -1.30
C ALA A 382 22.93 7.97 -2.16
N VAL A 383 21.84 8.33 -2.85
CA VAL A 383 21.13 7.46 -3.79
C VAL A 383 22.02 7.13 -4.99
N VAL A 384 22.71 8.12 -5.56
CA VAL A 384 23.66 7.91 -6.67
C VAL A 384 24.85 7.06 -6.23
N ALA A 385 25.39 7.31 -5.05
CA ALA A 385 26.50 6.52 -4.49
C ALA A 385 26.10 5.06 -4.22
N ALA A 386 24.89 4.83 -3.69
CA ALA A 386 24.34 3.49 -3.49
C ALA A 386 24.14 2.74 -4.82
N GLN A 387 23.64 3.42 -5.86
CA GLN A 387 23.50 2.83 -7.19
C GLN A 387 24.86 2.41 -7.79
N VAL A 388 25.90 3.26 -7.68
CA VAL A 388 27.26 2.94 -8.14
C VAL A 388 27.86 1.78 -7.35
N PHE A 389 27.60 1.69 -6.05
CA PHE A 389 28.06 0.58 -5.20
C PHE A 389 27.39 -0.74 -5.57
N PHE A 390 26.07 -0.75 -5.83
CA PHE A 390 25.34 -1.95 -6.25
C PHE A 390 25.72 -2.42 -7.66
N ILE A 391 25.98 -1.49 -8.60
CA ILE A 391 26.45 -1.85 -9.94
C ILE A 391 27.81 -2.52 -9.86
N LYS A 392 28.77 -1.97 -9.10
CA LYS A 392 30.10 -2.56 -8.90
C LYS A 392 30.10 -3.91 -8.16
N ARG A 393 29.04 -4.23 -7.42
CA ARG A 393 28.91 -5.52 -6.72
C ARG A 393 28.29 -6.61 -7.59
N LYS A 394 27.62 -6.27 -8.69
CA LYS A 394 27.12 -7.22 -9.70
C LYS A 394 28.17 -7.59 -10.75
N GLU A 395 29.28 -6.85 -10.83
CA GLU A 395 30.40 -7.09 -11.74
C GLU A 395 31.57 -7.87 -11.08
N LYS A 396 31.44 -8.27 -9.83
CA LYS A 396 32.30 -9.22 -9.12
C LYS A 396 31.50 -10.49 -8.77
#